data_bdaf8c0a920af9888e42193359cf8c42
#
_entry.id   bdaf8c0a920af9888e42193359cf8c42
#
_cell.length_a   1.000
_cell.length_b   1.000
_cell.length_c   1.000
_cell.angle_alpha   90.00
_cell.angle_beta   90.00
_cell.angle_gamma   90.00
#
_symmetry.space_group_name_H-M   'P 1'
#
loop_
_entity.id
_entity.type
_entity.pdbx_description
1 polymer ?
#
loop_
_entity_poly.entity_id
_entity_poly.type
_entity_poly.pdbx_seq_one_letter_code
_entity_poly.pdbx_strand_id
1 'polypeptide(L)'
;MATSHSNSDQATSISAAALARTLGSADHPLVLDVRREAAFQASPNLLCGAMRRLPETIEQWHAELAGARQVVTACVHGHEVGQNAAAFLRQRGFDARHLIDGIEGWLEAGLPSLRKTEFYDGSKATRWVTRARPKIDRIACPWLIKRFIDPRATFHYVPAEDVLAAAERLGAI
;
A
#
# COMPACT_ATOMS: atom_id res chain seq x y z
N MET A 1 23.89 2.32 -32.97
CA MET A 1 23.66 3.24 -31.83
C MET A 1 22.26 3.03 -31.29
N ALA A 2 22.05 2.07 -30.39
CA ALA A 2 20.78 1.84 -29.75
C ALA A 2 20.99 1.02 -28.45
N THR A 3 21.32 1.67 -27.34
CA THR A 3 21.37 0.96 -26.04
C THR A 3 21.34 1.88 -24.81
N SER A 4 20.86 3.13 -24.88
CA SER A 4 20.85 3.99 -23.68
C SER A 4 19.44 4.23 -23.05
N HIS A 5 18.37 3.76 -23.67
CA HIS A 5 17.00 4.00 -23.16
C HIS A 5 16.52 2.96 -22.13
N SER A 6 17.06 1.74 -22.15
CA SER A 6 16.56 0.67 -21.25
C SER A 6 17.02 0.78 -19.79
N ASN A 7 18.13 1.45 -19.51
CA ASN A 7 18.69 1.51 -18.16
C ASN A 7 18.08 2.64 -17.29
N SER A 8 17.62 3.72 -17.91
CA SER A 8 16.95 4.82 -17.21
C SER A 8 15.49 4.47 -16.85
N ASP A 9 14.81 3.70 -17.69
CA ASP A 9 13.43 3.28 -17.43
C ASP A 9 13.35 2.26 -16.28
N GLN A 10 14.35 1.38 -16.13
CA GLN A 10 14.43 0.45 -15.01
C GLN A 10 14.68 1.14 -13.65
N ALA A 11 15.33 2.31 -13.66
CA ALA A 11 15.55 3.09 -12.45
C ALA A 11 14.28 3.80 -11.95
N THR A 12 13.32 4.08 -12.84
CA THR A 12 12.12 4.88 -12.53
C THR A 12 10.83 4.07 -12.47
N SER A 13 10.86 2.79 -12.84
CA SER A 13 9.70 1.90 -12.88
C SER A 13 10.00 0.54 -12.25
N ILE A 14 8.95 -0.23 -11.98
CA ILE A 14 9.02 -1.61 -11.50
C ILE A 14 7.92 -2.44 -12.15
N SER A 15 8.24 -3.65 -12.62
CA SER A 15 7.23 -4.56 -13.14
C SER A 15 6.42 -5.21 -12.03
N ALA A 16 5.19 -5.65 -12.34
CA ALA A 16 4.34 -6.39 -11.42
C ALA A 16 5.05 -7.63 -10.87
N ALA A 17 5.74 -8.41 -11.71
CA ALA A 17 6.50 -9.59 -11.29
C ALA A 17 7.67 -9.24 -10.35
N ALA A 18 8.36 -8.13 -10.58
CA ALA A 18 9.47 -7.70 -9.71
C ALA A 18 8.93 -7.24 -8.34
N LEU A 19 7.85 -6.48 -8.31
CA LEU A 19 7.20 -6.06 -7.06
C LEU A 19 6.65 -7.26 -6.29
N ALA A 20 5.99 -8.21 -6.97
CA ALA A 20 5.43 -9.41 -6.35
C ALA A 20 6.49 -10.26 -5.64
N ARG A 21 7.72 -10.37 -6.19
CA ARG A 21 8.81 -11.10 -5.53
C ARG A 21 9.23 -10.51 -4.19
N THR A 22 8.95 -9.24 -3.93
CA THR A 22 9.26 -8.60 -2.64
C THR A 22 8.15 -8.76 -1.60
N LEU A 23 6.96 -9.24 -2.00
CA LEU A 23 5.85 -9.43 -1.06
C LEU A 23 6.27 -10.28 0.15
N GLY A 24 5.96 -9.79 1.34
CA GLY A 24 6.31 -10.45 2.60
C GLY A 24 7.77 -10.27 3.05
N SER A 25 8.67 -9.78 2.20
CA SER A 25 10.08 -9.52 2.57
C SER A 25 10.26 -8.17 3.29
N ALA A 26 11.41 -8.00 3.94
CA ALA A 26 11.78 -6.72 4.57
C ALA A 26 12.03 -5.61 3.53
N ASP A 27 12.35 -5.99 2.30
CA ASP A 27 12.67 -5.08 1.20
C ASP A 27 11.45 -4.67 0.38
N HIS A 28 10.23 -5.09 0.79
CA HIS A 28 9.01 -4.68 0.11
C HIS A 28 8.82 -3.17 0.25
N PRO A 29 8.72 -2.43 -0.88
CA PRO A 29 8.56 -0.99 -0.86
C PRO A 29 7.20 -0.60 -0.27
N LEU A 30 7.07 0.65 0.16
CA LEU A 30 5.78 1.24 0.45
C LEU A 30 5.01 1.44 -0.86
N VAL A 31 3.90 0.74 -1.02
CA VAL A 31 3.05 0.86 -2.22
C VAL A 31 1.97 1.91 -1.98
N LEU A 32 1.87 2.87 -2.89
CA LEU A 32 0.86 3.93 -2.87
C LEU A 32 -0.13 3.74 -4.02
N ASP A 33 -1.39 3.54 -3.69
CA ASP A 33 -2.47 3.59 -4.67
C ASP A 33 -2.83 5.05 -4.95
N VAL A 34 -2.37 5.55 -6.09
CA VAL A 34 -2.57 6.94 -6.52
C VAL A 34 -3.61 7.05 -7.64
N ARG A 35 -4.53 6.10 -7.77
CA ARG A 35 -5.65 6.23 -8.71
C ARG A 35 -6.46 7.49 -8.39
N ARG A 36 -6.96 8.18 -9.41
CA ARG A 36 -7.93 9.26 -9.22
C ARG A 36 -9.20 8.71 -8.56
N GLU A 37 -9.92 9.56 -7.84
CA GLU A 37 -11.04 9.11 -7.00
C GLU A 37 -12.08 8.27 -7.76
N ALA A 38 -12.53 8.72 -8.94
CA ALA A 38 -13.51 7.98 -9.73
C ALA A 38 -13.03 6.56 -10.10
N ALA A 39 -11.76 6.42 -10.54
CA ALA A 39 -11.18 5.13 -10.89
C ALA A 39 -10.96 4.24 -9.65
N PHE A 40 -10.61 4.85 -8.53
CA PHE A 40 -10.49 4.14 -7.26
C PHE A 40 -11.84 3.59 -6.80
N GLN A 41 -12.91 4.39 -6.84
CA GLN A 41 -14.25 3.96 -6.43
C GLN A 41 -14.83 2.88 -7.36
N ALA A 42 -14.59 2.98 -8.67
CA ALA A 42 -15.08 2.02 -9.65
C ALA A 42 -14.47 0.60 -9.51
N SER A 43 -13.28 0.48 -8.94
CA SER A 43 -12.60 -0.81 -8.80
C SER A 43 -12.85 -1.44 -7.41
N PRO A 44 -13.26 -2.70 -7.33
CA PRO A 44 -13.39 -3.40 -6.06
C PRO A 44 -12.03 -3.87 -5.49
N ASN A 45 -10.95 -3.77 -6.25
CA ASN A 45 -9.67 -4.36 -5.92
C ASN A 45 -8.66 -3.34 -5.39
N LEU A 46 -7.81 -3.80 -4.46
CA LEU A 46 -6.66 -3.10 -3.89
C LEU A 46 -5.41 -3.95 -4.06
N LEU A 47 -4.27 -3.32 -4.26
CA LEU A 47 -2.97 -4.00 -4.09
C LEU A 47 -2.73 -4.34 -2.62
N CYS A 48 -2.16 -5.51 -2.36
CA CYS A 48 -1.81 -5.92 -1.01
C CYS A 48 -0.87 -4.90 -0.35
N GLY A 49 -1.22 -4.47 0.87
CA GLY A 49 -0.42 -3.52 1.64
C GLY A 49 -0.32 -2.11 1.06
N ALA A 50 -1.11 -1.78 0.04
CA ALA A 50 -1.09 -0.45 -0.53
C ALA A 50 -1.84 0.57 0.34
N MET A 51 -1.27 1.77 0.43
CA MET A 51 -1.92 2.92 1.05
C MET A 51 -2.58 3.79 -0.01
N ARG A 52 -3.85 4.10 0.16
CA ARG A 52 -4.56 5.06 -0.69
C ARG A 52 -4.03 6.47 -0.47
N ARG A 53 -3.66 7.16 -1.55
CA ARG A 53 -3.27 8.57 -1.55
C ARG A 53 -3.82 9.26 -2.80
N LEU A 54 -4.50 10.39 -2.61
CA LEU A 54 -5.02 11.18 -3.71
C LEU A 54 -3.86 11.85 -4.47
N PRO A 55 -3.70 11.64 -5.77
CA PRO A 55 -2.60 12.23 -6.53
C PRO A 55 -2.68 13.77 -6.58
N GLU A 56 -3.89 14.32 -6.55
CA GLU A 56 -4.12 15.76 -6.59
C GLU A 56 -3.63 16.50 -5.33
N THR A 57 -3.43 15.80 -4.21
CA THR A 57 -2.99 16.39 -2.93
C THR A 57 -1.60 15.90 -2.52
N ILE A 58 -0.78 15.48 -3.47
CA ILE A 58 0.55 14.92 -3.21
C ILE A 58 1.45 15.87 -2.41
N GLU A 59 1.34 17.16 -2.62
CA GLU A 59 2.08 18.19 -1.87
C GLU A 59 1.75 18.21 -0.38
N GLN A 60 0.55 17.78 -0.01
CA GLN A 60 0.09 17.78 1.38
C GLN A 60 0.57 16.51 2.13
N TRP A 61 0.55 15.36 1.48
CA TRP A 61 0.81 14.09 2.17
C TRP A 61 2.22 13.51 1.97
N HIS A 62 3.02 14.01 1.02
CA HIS A 62 4.35 13.41 0.76
C HIS A 62 5.28 13.43 1.98
N ALA A 63 5.19 14.45 2.84
CA ALA A 63 6.01 14.55 4.04
C ALA A 63 5.71 13.43 5.07
N GLU A 64 4.50 12.86 5.04
CA GLU A 64 4.13 11.73 5.91
C GLU A 64 4.88 10.43 5.54
N LEU A 65 5.51 10.38 4.37
CA LEU A 65 6.31 9.24 3.92
C LEU A 65 7.75 9.25 4.45
N ALA A 66 8.10 10.22 5.29
CA ALA A 66 9.43 10.34 5.85
C ALA A 66 9.85 9.03 6.54
N GLY A 67 11.03 8.50 6.15
CA GLY A 67 11.54 7.20 6.63
C GLY A 67 11.20 6.00 5.73
N ALA A 68 10.35 6.14 4.71
CA ALA A 68 10.18 5.10 3.71
C ALA A 68 11.47 4.95 2.88
N ARG A 69 12.01 3.71 2.82
CA ARG A 69 13.22 3.45 2.03
C ARG A 69 12.95 3.52 0.54
N GLN A 70 11.89 2.86 0.11
CA GLN A 70 11.47 2.79 -1.28
C GLN A 70 9.96 2.98 -1.38
N VAL A 71 9.52 3.65 -2.44
CA VAL A 71 8.11 3.92 -2.70
C VAL A 71 7.74 3.44 -4.10
N VAL A 72 6.61 2.78 -4.24
CA VAL A 72 6.03 2.43 -5.54
C VAL A 72 4.66 3.08 -5.66
N THR A 73 4.47 3.88 -6.69
CA THR A 73 3.16 4.46 -7.03
C THR A 73 2.44 3.57 -8.04
N ALA A 74 1.19 3.24 -7.76
CA ALA A 74 0.34 2.46 -8.64
C ALA A 74 -0.91 3.25 -9.01
N CYS A 75 -1.15 3.44 -10.30
CA CYS A 75 -2.43 3.93 -10.83
C CYS A 75 -3.15 2.82 -11.61
N VAL A 76 -4.13 3.13 -12.44
CA VAL A 76 -4.90 2.11 -13.17
C VAL A 76 -4.00 1.32 -14.13
N HIS A 77 -3.32 2.01 -15.07
CA HIS A 77 -2.55 1.41 -16.16
C HIS A 77 -1.04 1.72 -16.11
N GLY A 78 -0.52 2.27 -15.01
CA GLY A 78 0.90 2.64 -14.92
C GLY A 78 1.33 3.85 -15.74
N HIS A 79 0.38 4.64 -16.25
CA HIS A 79 0.62 5.80 -17.09
C HIS A 79 0.82 7.08 -16.27
N GLU A 80 0.46 8.23 -16.84
CA GLU A 80 0.73 9.59 -16.39
C GLU A 80 0.58 9.80 -14.87
N VAL A 81 -0.54 9.36 -14.28
CA VAL A 81 -0.82 9.61 -12.85
C VAL A 81 0.21 8.94 -11.95
N GLY A 82 0.54 7.67 -12.20
CA GLY A 82 1.55 6.94 -11.44
C GLY A 82 2.95 7.47 -11.69
N GLN A 83 3.27 7.77 -12.94
CA GLN A 83 4.58 8.31 -13.37
C GLN A 83 4.84 9.68 -12.75
N ASN A 84 3.85 10.59 -12.82
CA ASN A 84 3.96 11.94 -12.27
C ASN A 84 4.11 11.92 -10.74
N ALA A 85 3.34 11.07 -10.05
CA ALA A 85 3.47 10.89 -8.61
C ALA A 85 4.87 10.38 -8.22
N ALA A 86 5.39 9.37 -8.92
CA ALA A 86 6.75 8.89 -8.69
C ALA A 86 7.81 9.95 -8.99
N ALA A 87 7.66 10.70 -10.08
CA ALA A 87 8.58 11.78 -10.44
C ALA A 87 8.59 12.90 -9.38
N PHE A 88 7.43 13.29 -8.90
CA PHE A 88 7.29 14.28 -7.83
C PHE A 88 8.01 13.82 -6.54
N LEU A 89 7.84 12.57 -6.16
CA LEU A 89 8.50 12.02 -4.97
C LEU A 89 10.02 11.95 -5.14
N ARG A 90 10.52 11.55 -6.33
CA ARG A 90 11.97 11.55 -6.62
C ARG A 90 12.58 12.95 -6.50
N GLN A 91 11.90 13.99 -6.99
CA GLN A 91 12.37 15.38 -6.85
C GLN A 91 12.51 15.82 -5.38
N ARG A 92 11.84 15.11 -4.45
CA ARG A 92 11.91 15.34 -3.00
C ARG A 92 12.79 14.35 -2.25
N GLY A 93 13.61 13.58 -2.99
CA GLY A 93 14.63 12.70 -2.43
C GLY A 93 14.16 11.29 -2.08
N PHE A 94 12.94 10.89 -2.47
CA PHE A 94 12.49 9.50 -2.27
C PHE A 94 13.04 8.59 -3.39
N ASP A 95 13.40 7.35 -3.05
CA ASP A 95 13.58 6.27 -4.04
C ASP A 95 12.19 5.81 -4.49
N ALA A 96 11.63 6.50 -5.49
CA ALA A 96 10.26 6.29 -5.95
C ALA A 96 10.21 5.78 -7.40
N ARG A 97 9.45 4.72 -7.62
CA ARG A 97 9.18 4.09 -8.91
C ARG A 97 7.68 4.03 -9.17
N HIS A 98 7.27 3.95 -10.41
CA HIS A 98 5.90 3.64 -10.76
C HIS A 98 5.74 2.16 -11.14
N LEU A 99 4.59 1.58 -10.84
CA LEU A 99 4.23 0.22 -11.25
C LEU A 99 3.85 0.23 -12.74
N ILE A 100 4.60 -0.51 -13.56
CA ILE A 100 4.31 -0.74 -14.98
C ILE A 100 2.94 -1.44 -15.07
N ASP A 101 2.12 -1.01 -16.04
CA ASP A 101 0.77 -1.51 -16.30
C ASP A 101 -0.21 -1.34 -15.12
N GLY A 102 0.24 -0.71 -14.04
CA GLY A 102 -0.59 -0.35 -12.90
C GLY A 102 -1.29 -1.52 -12.20
N ILE A 103 -2.44 -1.24 -11.59
CA ILE A 103 -3.20 -2.26 -10.88
C ILE A 103 -3.86 -3.25 -11.86
N GLU A 104 -4.22 -2.83 -13.07
CA GLU A 104 -4.83 -3.74 -14.04
C GLU A 104 -3.82 -4.78 -14.51
N GLY A 105 -2.61 -4.40 -14.90
CA GLY A 105 -1.57 -5.37 -15.24
C GLY A 105 -1.21 -6.30 -14.07
N TRP A 106 -1.29 -5.81 -12.83
CA TRP A 106 -1.13 -6.67 -11.65
C TRP A 106 -2.21 -7.73 -11.54
N LEU A 107 -3.48 -7.36 -11.77
CA LEU A 107 -4.62 -8.26 -11.72
C LEU A 107 -4.63 -9.25 -12.88
N GLU A 108 -4.31 -8.80 -14.09
CA GLU A 108 -4.17 -9.64 -15.29
C GLU A 108 -3.09 -10.71 -15.12
N ALA A 109 -2.01 -10.37 -14.42
CA ALA A 109 -0.96 -11.33 -14.06
C ALA A 109 -1.38 -12.33 -12.97
N GLY A 110 -2.61 -12.28 -12.46
CA GLY A 110 -3.13 -13.17 -11.41
C GLY A 110 -2.44 -13.00 -10.06
N LEU A 111 -1.85 -11.84 -9.80
CA LEU A 111 -1.11 -11.57 -8.58
C LEU A 111 -2.05 -11.26 -7.39
N PRO A 112 -1.63 -11.49 -6.14
CA PRO A 112 -2.48 -11.33 -4.97
C PRO A 112 -3.03 -9.91 -4.82
N SER A 113 -4.34 -9.80 -4.66
CA SER A 113 -5.05 -8.56 -4.41
C SER A 113 -6.03 -8.70 -3.26
N LEU A 114 -6.43 -7.57 -2.67
CA LEU A 114 -7.49 -7.51 -1.69
C LEU A 114 -8.76 -6.97 -2.33
N ARG A 115 -9.91 -7.39 -1.84
CA ARG A 115 -11.18 -6.75 -2.18
C ARG A 115 -11.53 -5.70 -1.12
N LYS A 116 -12.05 -4.56 -1.57
CA LYS A 116 -12.65 -3.58 -0.67
C LYS A 116 -13.83 -4.22 0.07
N THR A 117 -13.95 -3.89 1.33
CA THR A 117 -15.05 -4.31 2.20
C THR A 117 -15.62 -3.09 2.92
N GLU A 118 -16.72 -3.25 3.63
CA GLU A 118 -17.27 -2.21 4.52
C GLU A 118 -16.30 -1.81 5.64
N PHE A 119 -15.39 -2.70 6.03
CA PHE A 119 -14.40 -2.47 7.10
C PHE A 119 -13.11 -1.86 6.59
N TYR A 120 -12.74 -2.13 5.32
CA TYR A 120 -11.48 -1.68 4.75
C TYR A 120 -11.57 -1.47 3.23
N ASP A 121 -11.33 -0.23 2.84
CA ASP A 121 -11.26 0.21 1.45
C ASP A 121 -9.89 0.80 1.05
N GLY A 122 -8.91 0.77 1.96
CA GLY A 122 -7.58 1.35 1.75
C GLY A 122 -7.47 2.85 2.03
N SER A 123 -8.58 3.57 2.24
CA SER A 123 -8.57 5.03 2.43
C SER A 123 -8.15 5.44 3.85
N LYS A 124 -8.59 4.70 4.86
CA LYS A 124 -8.36 5.00 6.28
C LYS A 124 -7.51 3.93 6.94
N ALA A 125 -6.75 4.35 7.96
CA ALA A 125 -6.05 3.43 8.84
C ALA A 125 -7.04 2.62 9.69
N THR A 126 -6.79 1.31 9.78
CA THR A 126 -7.60 0.41 10.58
C THR A 126 -7.14 0.36 12.03
N ARG A 127 -8.10 0.12 12.92
CA ARG A 127 -7.86 -0.15 14.35
C ARG A 127 -8.30 -1.57 14.67
N TRP A 128 -7.47 -2.29 15.39
CA TRP A 128 -7.70 -3.69 15.75
C TRP A 128 -7.61 -3.86 17.26
N VAL A 129 -8.55 -4.60 17.82
CA VAL A 129 -8.52 -4.94 19.26
C VAL A 129 -8.31 -6.43 19.41
N THR A 130 -7.40 -6.81 20.31
CA THR A 130 -7.13 -8.20 20.62
C THR A 130 -6.76 -8.37 22.09
N ARG A 131 -6.72 -9.63 22.54
CA ARG A 131 -6.42 -9.96 23.93
C ARG A 131 -4.96 -9.64 24.28
N ALA A 132 -4.74 -9.08 25.46
CA ALA A 132 -3.42 -8.95 26.06
C ALA A 132 -2.71 -10.31 26.24
N ARG A 133 -1.41 -10.27 26.52
CA ARG A 133 -0.52 -11.44 26.61
C ARG A 133 -0.49 -12.22 25.30
N PRO A 134 0.09 -11.65 24.23
CA PRO A 134 0.09 -12.25 22.90
C PRO A 134 0.84 -13.59 22.91
N LYS A 135 0.23 -14.59 22.26
CA LYS A 135 0.89 -15.82 21.80
C LYS A 135 1.26 -15.64 20.33
N ILE A 136 1.76 -16.69 19.68
CA ILE A 136 2.23 -16.66 18.29
C ILE A 136 1.19 -16.05 17.33
N ASP A 137 -0.07 -16.43 17.45
CA ASP A 137 -1.18 -15.92 16.64
C ASP A 137 -1.33 -14.40 16.73
N ARG A 138 -1.17 -13.83 17.93
CA ARG A 138 -1.28 -12.39 18.20
C ARG A 138 -0.01 -11.58 17.90
N ILE A 139 1.01 -12.25 17.39
CA ILE A 139 2.20 -11.63 16.79
C ILE A 139 2.11 -11.76 15.26
N ALA A 140 1.76 -12.93 14.76
CA ALA A 140 1.67 -13.22 13.35
C ALA A 140 0.54 -12.44 12.66
N CYS A 141 -0.66 -12.35 13.27
CA CYS A 141 -1.78 -11.60 12.69
C CYS A 141 -1.51 -10.10 12.53
N PRO A 142 -1.01 -9.37 13.54
CA PRO A 142 -0.58 -7.98 13.36
C PRO A 142 0.48 -7.79 12.28
N TRP A 143 1.45 -8.71 12.20
CA TRP A 143 2.44 -8.67 11.14
C TRP A 143 1.81 -8.83 9.76
N LEU A 144 0.93 -9.83 9.59
CA LEU A 144 0.22 -10.10 8.33
C LEU A 144 -0.66 -8.92 7.93
N ILE A 145 -1.41 -8.36 8.88
CA ILE A 145 -2.29 -7.21 8.63
C ILE A 145 -1.47 -6.00 8.16
N LYS A 146 -0.41 -5.65 8.90
CA LYS A 146 0.46 -4.53 8.50
C LYS A 146 1.17 -4.75 7.17
N ARG A 147 1.47 -5.99 6.84
CA ARG A 147 2.24 -6.33 5.66
C ARG A 147 1.41 -6.40 4.40
N PHE A 148 0.21 -6.97 4.48
CA PHE A 148 -0.58 -7.31 3.31
C PHE A 148 -1.91 -6.56 3.23
N ILE A 149 -2.41 -6.00 4.33
CA ILE A 149 -3.72 -5.34 4.37
C ILE A 149 -3.54 -3.84 4.53
N ASP A 150 -3.12 -3.38 5.71
CA ASP A 150 -3.00 -1.97 6.02
C ASP A 150 -1.71 -1.68 6.80
N PRO A 151 -0.69 -1.08 6.17
CA PRO A 151 0.57 -0.74 6.85
C PRO A 151 0.41 0.28 7.97
N ARG A 152 -0.70 1.04 8.00
CA ARG A 152 -1.03 2.01 9.05
C ARG A 152 -1.82 1.41 10.21
N ALA A 153 -2.18 0.11 10.15
CA ALA A 153 -2.98 -0.55 11.18
C ALA A 153 -2.41 -0.35 12.58
N THR A 154 -3.28 -0.04 13.53
CA THR A 154 -2.95 0.06 14.95
C THR A 154 -3.60 -1.08 15.73
N PHE A 155 -2.92 -1.56 16.79
CA PHE A 155 -3.36 -2.70 17.58
C PHE A 155 -3.47 -2.31 19.04
N HIS A 156 -4.61 -2.61 19.64
CA HIS A 156 -4.92 -2.39 21.04
C HIS A 156 -5.01 -3.74 21.75
N TYR A 157 -4.18 -3.94 22.77
CA TYR A 157 -4.13 -5.16 23.55
C TYR A 157 -4.85 -4.92 24.89
N VAL A 158 -5.96 -5.60 25.11
CA VAL A 158 -6.81 -5.44 26.31
C VAL A 158 -7.07 -6.79 26.99
N PRO A 159 -7.56 -6.84 28.24
CA PRO A 159 -8.04 -8.07 28.87
C PRO A 159 -9.09 -8.77 27.98
N ALA A 160 -9.17 -10.10 28.08
CA ALA A 160 -10.03 -10.90 27.18
C ALA A 160 -11.51 -10.51 27.29
N GLU A 161 -11.95 -10.18 28.49
CA GLU A 161 -13.31 -9.74 28.83
C GLU A 161 -13.65 -8.37 28.24
N ASP A 162 -12.67 -7.53 27.99
CA ASP A 162 -12.85 -6.14 27.51
C ASP A 162 -12.80 -6.00 25.99
N VAL A 163 -12.48 -7.06 25.24
CA VAL A 163 -12.23 -6.98 23.79
C VAL A 163 -13.41 -6.38 23.03
N LEU A 164 -14.61 -6.89 23.24
CA LEU A 164 -15.78 -6.43 22.51
C LEU A 164 -16.15 -4.97 22.86
N ALA A 165 -16.12 -4.63 24.15
CA ALA A 165 -16.41 -3.26 24.60
C ALA A 165 -15.35 -2.26 24.12
N ALA A 166 -14.08 -2.67 24.07
CA ALA A 166 -13.01 -1.84 23.53
C ALA A 166 -13.12 -1.67 22.02
N ALA A 167 -13.48 -2.73 21.27
CA ALA A 167 -13.69 -2.67 19.84
C ALA A 167 -14.79 -1.67 19.48
N GLU A 168 -15.95 -1.76 20.15
CA GLU A 168 -17.06 -0.85 19.96
C GLU A 168 -16.68 0.61 20.27
N ARG A 169 -16.08 0.86 21.45
CA ARG A 169 -15.66 2.20 21.87
C ARG A 169 -14.65 2.83 20.92
N LEU A 170 -13.73 2.05 20.33
CA LEU A 170 -12.68 2.52 19.45
C LEU A 170 -13.10 2.53 17.97
N GLY A 171 -14.27 2.03 17.62
CA GLY A 171 -14.67 1.76 16.24
C GLY A 171 -13.63 0.87 15.54
N ALA A 172 -13.21 -0.21 16.23
CA ALA A 172 -12.14 -1.11 15.79
C ALA A 172 -12.72 -2.47 15.37
N ILE A 173 -11.89 -3.20 14.63
CA ILE A 173 -12.15 -4.58 14.19
C ILE A 173 -11.66 -5.55 15.26
#